data_56dcff4b7f6b3c6e03aabf788c737132
#
_entry.id   56dcff4b7f6b3c6e03aabf788c737132
#
_cell.length_a   1.000
_cell.length_b   1.000
_cell.length_c   1.000
_cell.angle_alpha   90.00
_cell.angle_beta   90.00
_cell.angle_gamma   90.00
#
_symmetry.space_group_name_H-M   'P 1'
#
loop_
_entity.id
_entity.type
_entity.pdbx_description
1 polymer ?
#
loop_
_entity_poly.entity_id
_entity_poly.type
_entity_poly.pdbx_seq_one_letter_code
_entity_poly.pdbx_strand_id
1 'polypeptide(L)'
;MCAVPANLLRSPYALPHIATKLKRGEAIKIVALGSSSTEGVGASSAAATYPSQFQAELQRLWPKTRITVLNKGVSGEQAQQMIGRFERDVIAEKPDLLIWQTGTNSALAQGDVERFVADVDWGLDRAHELGIDVLLMTPQFSPRFEKVRNKLTYLHNLTTIGAVNGTPVLRRYEMMKHWLDSGQMTAQDMIDPDGLHLTDRSYHCLGVVTAKMVAVLATMPAKPAPAPALTASAGGSRPIR
;
A
#
# COMPACT_ATOMS: atom_id res chain seq x y z
N MET A 1 17.69 -13.91 2.31
CA MET A 1 17.21 -13.24 1.09
C MET A 1 15.98 -12.42 1.50
N CYS A 2 15.57 -11.35 0.85
CA CYS A 2 14.45 -10.47 1.24
C CYS A 2 14.57 -9.80 2.63
N ALA A 3 15.75 -9.68 3.19
CA ALA A 3 15.92 -8.99 4.46
C ALA A 3 15.78 -7.46 4.27
N VAL A 4 15.15 -6.81 5.23
CA VAL A 4 15.06 -5.35 5.32
C VAL A 4 15.32 -4.90 6.74
N PRO A 5 15.83 -3.69 6.96
CA PRO A 5 15.97 -3.11 8.27
C PRO A 5 14.66 -3.10 9.06
N ALA A 6 14.72 -3.37 10.35
CA ALA A 6 13.52 -3.48 11.20
C ALA A 6 12.65 -2.20 11.20
N ASN A 7 13.26 -1.02 11.01
CA ASN A 7 12.53 0.25 10.91
C ASN A 7 11.68 0.39 9.63
N LEU A 8 11.92 -0.43 8.60
CA LEU A 8 11.08 -0.48 7.40
C LEU A 8 9.87 -1.42 7.57
N LEU A 9 9.88 -2.28 8.59
CA LEU A 9 8.76 -3.17 8.95
C LEU A 9 7.87 -2.60 10.05
N ARG A 10 8.22 -1.45 10.61
CA ARG A 10 7.49 -0.83 11.71
C ARG A 10 6.76 0.42 11.25
N SER A 11 5.62 0.64 11.85
CA SER A 11 4.83 1.87 11.77
C SER A 11 4.35 2.22 13.17
N PRO A 12 4.10 3.49 13.50
CA PRO A 12 3.41 3.84 14.75
C PRO A 12 1.91 3.46 14.73
N TYR A 13 1.39 3.02 13.58
CA TYR A 13 -0.01 2.69 13.36
C TYR A 13 -0.21 1.18 13.22
N ALA A 14 -1.21 0.63 13.93
CA ALA A 14 -1.55 -0.78 13.97
C ALA A 14 -2.60 -1.14 12.90
N LEU A 15 -2.91 -2.44 12.81
CA LEU A 15 -4.03 -3.00 12.03
C LEU A 15 -5.03 -3.64 13.00
N PRO A 16 -5.89 -2.85 13.68
CA PRO A 16 -6.72 -3.32 14.77
C PRO A 16 -7.82 -4.27 14.33
N HIS A 17 -8.36 -4.10 13.12
CA HIS A 17 -9.38 -5.00 12.59
C HIS A 17 -8.79 -6.39 12.32
N ILE A 18 -7.63 -6.45 11.67
CA ILE A 18 -6.89 -7.71 11.47
C ILE A 18 -6.53 -8.37 12.81
N ALA A 19 -6.04 -7.60 13.79
CA ALA A 19 -5.74 -8.10 15.13
C ALA A 19 -6.96 -8.74 15.79
N THR A 20 -8.12 -8.13 15.64
CA THR A 20 -9.40 -8.64 16.18
C THR A 20 -9.81 -9.96 15.52
N LYS A 21 -9.75 -10.03 14.19
CA LYS A 21 -10.07 -11.22 13.41
C LYS A 21 -9.16 -12.41 13.79
N LEU A 22 -7.85 -12.16 13.90
CA LEU A 22 -6.89 -13.18 14.33
C LEU A 22 -7.20 -13.73 15.72
N LYS A 23 -7.51 -12.86 16.70
CA LYS A 23 -7.88 -13.27 18.06
C LYS A 23 -9.14 -14.14 18.09
N ARG A 24 -10.08 -13.90 17.16
CA ARG A 24 -11.34 -14.67 17.05
C ARG A 24 -11.21 -15.91 16.19
N GLY A 25 -10.08 -16.14 15.54
CA GLY A 25 -9.87 -17.25 14.61
C GLY A 25 -10.73 -17.13 13.34
N GLU A 26 -11.13 -15.92 12.96
CA GLU A 26 -11.97 -15.66 11.80
C GLU A 26 -11.16 -15.63 10.51
N ALA A 27 -11.82 -15.94 9.39
CA ALA A 27 -11.22 -15.80 8.07
C ALA A 27 -10.93 -14.32 7.76
N ILE A 28 -9.84 -14.06 7.03
CA ILE A 28 -9.39 -12.72 6.65
C ILE A 28 -9.45 -12.57 5.13
N LYS A 29 -10.16 -11.55 4.66
CA LYS A 29 -10.23 -11.16 3.27
C LYS A 29 -9.43 -9.87 3.06
N ILE A 30 -8.56 -9.85 2.07
CA ILE A 30 -7.69 -8.73 1.73
C ILE A 30 -7.92 -8.35 0.28
N VAL A 31 -8.02 -7.06 0.01
CA VAL A 31 -7.97 -6.52 -1.36
C VAL A 31 -6.59 -5.89 -1.58
N ALA A 32 -5.93 -6.28 -2.66
CA ALA A 32 -4.75 -5.61 -3.18
C ALA A 32 -5.16 -4.72 -4.35
N LEU A 33 -5.33 -3.42 -4.09
CA LEU A 33 -5.64 -2.40 -5.10
C LEU A 33 -4.34 -1.80 -5.63
N GLY A 34 -4.23 -1.62 -6.95
CA GLY A 34 -3.05 -0.99 -7.52
C GLY A 34 -2.99 -1.02 -9.03
N SER A 35 -1.81 -0.74 -9.56
CA SER A 35 -1.55 -0.74 -11.00
C SER A 35 -0.85 -2.03 -11.47
N SER A 36 -0.02 -1.93 -12.52
CA SER A 36 0.69 -3.06 -13.12
C SER A 36 1.53 -3.90 -12.14
N SER A 37 2.14 -3.26 -11.11
CA SER A 37 2.86 -4.01 -10.07
C SER A 37 1.94 -4.89 -9.22
N THR A 38 0.68 -4.48 -9.03
CA THR A 38 -0.32 -5.27 -8.30
C THR A 38 -0.93 -6.33 -9.21
N GLU A 39 -1.26 -5.98 -10.46
CA GLU A 39 -1.71 -6.93 -11.48
C GLU A 39 -0.69 -8.06 -11.67
N GLY A 40 0.60 -7.72 -11.69
CA GLY A 40 1.70 -8.67 -11.80
C GLY A 40 2.40 -8.65 -13.15
N VAL A 41 2.44 -7.50 -13.84
CA VAL A 41 3.21 -7.36 -15.09
C VAL A 41 4.69 -7.65 -14.82
N GLY A 42 5.29 -8.50 -15.65
CA GLY A 42 6.65 -9.03 -15.47
C GLY A 42 6.72 -10.32 -14.64
N ALA A 43 5.64 -10.73 -13.97
CA ALA A 43 5.59 -12.00 -13.27
C ALA A 43 5.41 -13.17 -14.27
N SER A 44 6.16 -14.26 -14.07
CA SER A 44 6.10 -15.46 -14.92
C SER A 44 4.75 -16.20 -14.86
N SER A 45 3.98 -15.97 -13.80
CA SER A 45 2.67 -16.59 -13.58
C SER A 45 1.85 -15.79 -12.54
N ALA A 46 0.54 -16.07 -12.48
CA ALA A 46 -0.31 -15.50 -11.44
C ALA A 46 0.16 -15.84 -10.01
N ALA A 47 0.76 -17.01 -9.82
CA ALA A 47 1.33 -17.43 -8.53
C ALA A 47 2.60 -16.64 -8.15
N ALA A 48 3.34 -16.10 -9.13
CA ALA A 48 4.55 -15.32 -8.90
C ALA A 48 4.29 -13.84 -8.57
N THR A 49 3.05 -13.36 -8.72
CA THR A 49 2.69 -11.96 -8.37
C THR A 49 2.82 -11.70 -6.86
N TYR A 50 3.11 -10.44 -6.47
CA TYR A 50 3.24 -10.16 -5.03
C TYR A 50 1.96 -10.43 -4.21
N PRO A 51 0.74 -10.22 -4.72
CA PRO A 51 -0.45 -10.55 -3.94
C PRO A 51 -0.57 -12.05 -3.64
N SER A 52 -0.18 -12.91 -4.60
CA SER A 52 -0.15 -14.37 -4.40
C SER A 52 0.95 -14.81 -3.42
N GLN A 53 2.16 -14.25 -3.55
CA GLN A 53 3.28 -14.51 -2.64
C GLN A 53 2.98 -13.99 -1.22
N PHE A 54 2.32 -12.84 -1.11
CA PHE A 54 1.83 -12.29 0.14
C PHE A 54 0.81 -13.21 0.83
N GLN A 55 -0.18 -13.71 0.06
CA GLN A 55 -1.17 -14.66 0.58
C GLN A 55 -0.50 -15.93 1.10
N ALA A 56 0.41 -16.50 0.32
CA ALA A 56 1.13 -17.72 0.69
C ALA A 56 1.94 -17.53 1.98
N GLU A 57 2.64 -16.41 2.11
CA GLU A 57 3.43 -16.12 3.31
C GLU A 57 2.55 -15.83 4.54
N LEU A 58 1.43 -15.10 4.41
CA LEU A 58 0.47 -14.93 5.50
C LEU A 58 -0.13 -16.28 5.93
N GLN A 59 -0.49 -17.14 4.99
CA GLN A 59 -1.00 -18.47 5.30
C GLN A 59 0.04 -19.31 6.06
N ARG A 60 1.34 -19.15 5.75
CA ARG A 60 2.44 -19.77 6.49
C ARG A 60 2.60 -19.21 7.90
N LEU A 61 2.46 -17.89 8.07
CA LEU A 61 2.54 -17.21 9.36
C LEU A 61 1.32 -17.50 10.25
N TRP A 62 0.15 -17.64 9.65
CA TRP A 62 -1.14 -17.87 10.33
C TRP A 62 -1.84 -19.15 9.83
N PRO A 63 -1.25 -20.33 10.08
CA PRO A 63 -1.70 -21.60 9.48
C PRO A 63 -3.14 -21.99 9.84
N LYS A 64 -3.68 -21.46 10.93
CA LYS A 64 -5.07 -21.74 11.39
C LYS A 64 -6.09 -20.73 10.86
N THR A 65 -5.67 -19.66 10.21
CA THR A 65 -6.55 -18.61 9.70
C THR A 65 -6.67 -18.75 8.18
N ARG A 66 -7.89 -18.82 7.65
CA ARG A 66 -8.08 -18.80 6.19
C ARG A 66 -7.83 -17.41 5.65
N ILE A 67 -6.84 -17.26 4.76
CA ILE A 67 -6.48 -16.01 4.12
C ILE A 67 -6.93 -16.03 2.67
N THR A 68 -7.59 -14.96 2.23
CA THR A 68 -7.96 -14.74 0.84
C THR A 68 -7.48 -13.36 0.41
N VAL A 69 -6.68 -13.29 -0.65
CA VAL A 69 -6.23 -12.04 -1.26
C VAL A 69 -6.84 -11.89 -2.64
N LEU A 70 -7.60 -10.82 -2.85
CA LEU A 70 -8.17 -10.46 -4.14
C LEU A 70 -7.25 -9.47 -4.83
N ASN A 71 -6.69 -9.88 -5.97
CA ASN A 71 -5.87 -8.99 -6.78
C ASN A 71 -6.79 -8.09 -7.63
N LYS A 72 -6.75 -6.78 -7.37
CA LYS A 72 -7.46 -5.72 -8.08
C LYS A 72 -6.45 -4.75 -8.72
N GLY A 73 -5.37 -5.29 -9.27
CA GLY A 73 -4.41 -4.53 -10.08
C GLY A 73 -4.93 -4.29 -11.49
N VAL A 74 -4.75 -3.07 -12.02
CA VAL A 74 -5.02 -2.70 -13.42
C VAL A 74 -3.86 -1.87 -13.95
N SER A 75 -3.20 -2.36 -15.00
CA SER A 75 -2.01 -1.72 -15.58
C SER A 75 -2.26 -0.28 -16.00
N GLY A 76 -1.26 0.56 -15.77
CA GLY A 76 -1.27 1.97 -16.20
C GLY A 76 -2.07 2.92 -15.31
N GLU A 77 -2.88 2.41 -14.38
CA GLU A 77 -3.74 3.27 -13.56
C GLU A 77 -2.96 4.20 -12.62
N GLN A 78 -3.45 5.41 -12.53
CA GLN A 78 -3.11 6.42 -11.53
C GLN A 78 -4.12 6.36 -10.36
N ALA A 79 -3.91 7.15 -9.30
CA ALA A 79 -4.81 7.21 -8.15
C ALA A 79 -6.26 7.53 -8.56
N GLN A 80 -6.45 8.48 -9.47
CA GLN A 80 -7.77 8.89 -9.94
C GLN A 80 -8.58 7.74 -10.54
N GLN A 81 -7.97 6.89 -11.38
CA GLN A 81 -8.66 5.74 -11.95
C GLN A 81 -8.98 4.68 -10.89
N MET A 82 -8.07 4.47 -9.92
CA MET A 82 -8.30 3.57 -8.79
C MET A 82 -9.49 4.03 -7.95
N ILE A 83 -9.62 5.34 -7.69
CA ILE A 83 -10.78 5.94 -7.01
C ILE A 83 -12.06 5.72 -7.81
N GLY A 84 -12.02 5.87 -9.13
CA GLY A 84 -13.18 5.65 -10.00
C GLY A 84 -13.79 4.24 -9.92
N ARG A 85 -13.04 3.25 -9.43
CA ARG A 85 -13.48 1.87 -9.22
C ARG A 85 -13.48 1.40 -7.77
N PHE A 86 -13.23 2.30 -6.82
CA PHE A 86 -13.03 1.99 -5.42
C PHE A 86 -14.26 1.31 -4.79
N GLU A 87 -15.46 1.81 -5.05
CA GLU A 87 -16.70 1.20 -4.54
C GLU A 87 -16.89 -0.23 -5.07
N ARG A 88 -16.63 -0.46 -6.37
CA ARG A 88 -16.79 -1.78 -7.00
C ARG A 88 -15.73 -2.78 -6.55
N ASP A 89 -14.46 -2.37 -6.53
CA ASP A 89 -13.32 -3.28 -6.40
C ASP A 89 -12.81 -3.41 -4.95
N VAL A 90 -13.17 -2.46 -4.09
CA VAL A 90 -12.78 -2.48 -2.67
C VAL A 90 -14.02 -2.63 -1.78
N ILE A 91 -14.93 -1.66 -1.82
CA ILE A 91 -16.02 -1.60 -0.82
C ILE A 91 -17.00 -2.76 -0.98
N ALA A 92 -17.40 -3.09 -2.22
CA ALA A 92 -18.30 -4.21 -2.49
C ALA A 92 -17.72 -5.58 -2.07
N GLU A 93 -16.39 -5.69 -2.04
CA GLU A 93 -15.70 -6.90 -1.58
C GLU A 93 -15.72 -7.06 -0.05
N LYS A 94 -15.99 -5.99 0.69
CA LYS A 94 -15.99 -5.97 2.17
C LYS A 94 -14.71 -6.58 2.75
N PRO A 95 -13.51 -6.07 2.41
CA PRO A 95 -12.26 -6.60 2.90
C PRO A 95 -12.02 -6.23 4.37
N ASP A 96 -11.20 -7.02 5.03
CA ASP A 96 -10.69 -6.73 6.36
C ASP A 96 -9.44 -5.82 6.29
N LEU A 97 -8.70 -5.90 5.18
CA LEU A 97 -7.51 -5.10 4.89
C LEU A 97 -7.50 -4.69 3.42
N LEU A 98 -7.20 -3.44 3.17
CA LEU A 98 -6.84 -2.91 1.86
C LEU A 98 -5.32 -2.71 1.81
N ILE A 99 -4.62 -3.37 0.88
CA ILE A 99 -3.27 -2.98 0.47
C ILE A 99 -3.42 -2.11 -0.76
N TRP A 100 -2.98 -0.86 -0.67
CA TRP A 100 -3.15 0.10 -1.76
C TRP A 100 -1.80 0.59 -2.30
N GLN A 101 -1.42 0.06 -3.46
CA GLN A 101 -0.23 0.47 -4.20
C GLN A 101 -0.59 1.57 -5.18
N THR A 102 0.00 2.76 -5.02
CA THR A 102 -0.28 3.91 -5.89
C THR A 102 0.91 4.86 -6.04
N GLY A 103 0.78 5.86 -6.89
CA GLY A 103 1.73 6.97 -7.06
C GLY A 103 2.75 6.79 -8.18
N THR A 104 3.10 5.57 -8.60
CA THR A 104 4.09 5.34 -9.66
C THR A 104 3.67 5.99 -10.98
N ASN A 105 2.47 5.66 -11.47
CA ASN A 105 2.01 6.17 -12.76
C ASN A 105 1.63 7.64 -12.69
N SER A 106 1.11 8.13 -11.55
CA SER A 106 0.88 9.56 -11.34
C SER A 106 2.18 10.37 -11.46
N ALA A 107 3.27 9.84 -10.89
CA ALA A 107 4.58 10.46 -10.99
C ALA A 107 5.18 10.38 -12.41
N LEU A 108 5.09 9.21 -13.07
CA LEU A 108 5.57 9.02 -14.44
C LEU A 108 4.84 9.92 -15.45
N ALA A 109 3.54 10.12 -15.25
CA ALA A 109 2.71 11.02 -16.05
C ALA A 109 2.93 12.50 -15.72
N GLN A 110 3.74 12.81 -14.70
CA GLN A 110 3.91 14.19 -14.18
C GLN A 110 2.57 14.84 -13.81
N GLY A 111 1.68 14.02 -13.22
CA GLY A 111 0.33 14.43 -12.88
C GLY A 111 0.27 15.52 -11.79
N ASP A 112 -0.92 16.05 -11.59
CA ASP A 112 -1.21 17.00 -10.52
C ASP A 112 -1.04 16.33 -9.15
N VAL A 113 -0.09 16.85 -8.37
CA VAL A 113 0.25 16.31 -7.04
C VAL A 113 -0.86 16.60 -6.02
N GLU A 114 -1.51 17.75 -6.09
CA GLU A 114 -2.60 18.11 -5.18
C GLU A 114 -3.80 17.19 -5.41
N ARG A 115 -4.13 16.96 -6.67
CA ARG A 115 -5.17 16.00 -7.03
C ARG A 115 -4.83 14.59 -6.58
N PHE A 116 -3.57 14.14 -6.76
CA PHE A 116 -3.11 12.85 -6.28
C PHE A 116 -3.29 12.70 -4.76
N VAL A 117 -2.92 13.74 -4.00
CA VAL A 117 -3.09 13.78 -2.54
C VAL A 117 -4.57 13.67 -2.17
N ALA A 118 -5.43 14.47 -2.80
CA ALA A 118 -6.87 14.46 -2.54
C ALA A 118 -7.52 13.11 -2.87
N ASP A 119 -7.13 12.48 -3.96
CA ASP A 119 -7.64 11.16 -4.36
C ASP A 119 -7.25 10.08 -3.34
N VAL A 120 -6.00 10.10 -2.84
CA VAL A 120 -5.56 9.12 -1.83
C VAL A 120 -6.23 9.37 -0.49
N ASP A 121 -6.34 10.62 -0.06
CA ASP A 121 -6.98 11.01 1.20
C ASP A 121 -8.45 10.58 1.23
N TRP A 122 -9.19 10.88 0.16
CA TRP A 122 -10.58 10.44 0.00
C TRP A 122 -10.74 8.91 0.14
N GLY A 123 -9.85 8.15 -0.49
CA GLY A 123 -9.93 6.68 -0.43
C GLY A 123 -9.61 6.13 0.96
N LEU A 124 -8.70 6.78 1.70
CA LEU A 124 -8.40 6.42 3.09
C LEU A 124 -9.59 6.70 4.00
N ASP A 125 -10.17 7.89 3.90
CA ASP A 125 -11.37 8.27 4.67
C ASP A 125 -12.49 7.27 4.43
N ARG A 126 -12.75 6.96 3.15
CA ARG A 126 -13.81 6.01 2.77
C ARG A 126 -13.59 4.60 3.33
N ALA A 127 -12.36 4.10 3.33
CA ALA A 127 -12.02 2.81 3.91
C ALA A 127 -12.18 2.81 5.45
N HIS A 128 -11.69 3.87 6.10
CA HIS A 128 -11.74 4.00 7.56
C HIS A 128 -13.17 4.16 8.10
N GLU A 129 -14.04 4.90 7.39
CA GLU A 129 -15.48 5.00 7.71
C GLU A 129 -16.16 3.62 7.81
N LEU A 130 -15.67 2.66 7.05
CA LEU A 130 -16.19 1.29 7.01
C LEU A 130 -15.41 0.30 7.90
N GLY A 131 -14.45 0.80 8.67
CA GLY A 131 -13.64 -0.03 9.57
C GLY A 131 -12.65 -0.94 8.86
N ILE A 132 -12.30 -0.63 7.61
CA ILE A 132 -11.30 -1.40 6.84
C ILE A 132 -9.90 -0.94 7.26
N ASP A 133 -9.05 -1.87 7.70
CA ASP A 133 -7.63 -1.56 7.87
C ASP A 133 -6.97 -1.25 6.52
N VAL A 134 -6.06 -0.28 6.46
CA VAL A 134 -5.35 0.06 5.23
C VAL A 134 -3.84 -0.01 5.43
N LEU A 135 -3.13 -0.57 4.44
CA LEU A 135 -1.69 -0.49 4.28
C LEU A 135 -1.40 0.19 2.94
N LEU A 136 -0.96 1.45 2.97
CA LEU A 136 -0.46 2.13 1.77
C LEU A 136 0.87 1.52 1.33
N MET A 137 1.14 1.52 0.03
CA MET A 137 2.42 1.08 -0.54
C MET A 137 2.95 2.14 -1.49
N THR A 138 4.16 2.65 -1.20
CA THR A 138 4.82 3.66 -2.03
C THR A 138 5.22 3.10 -3.40
N PRO A 139 5.53 3.98 -4.39
CA PRO A 139 6.17 3.60 -5.65
C PRO A 139 7.36 2.66 -5.47
N GLN A 140 7.67 1.85 -6.49
CA GLN A 140 8.89 1.04 -6.53
C GLN A 140 10.12 1.87 -6.89
N PHE A 141 11.30 1.44 -6.43
CA PHE A 141 12.55 1.80 -7.09
C PHE A 141 12.61 1.15 -8.47
N SER A 142 12.91 1.92 -9.51
CA SER A 142 13.18 1.41 -10.86
C SER A 142 13.93 2.44 -11.69
N PRO A 143 14.69 2.04 -12.73
CA PRO A 143 15.41 2.98 -13.60
C PRO A 143 14.51 4.05 -14.24
N ARG A 144 13.26 3.71 -14.60
CA ARG A 144 12.31 4.69 -15.14
C ARG A 144 11.79 5.63 -14.07
N PHE A 145 11.48 5.14 -12.88
CA PHE A 145 11.03 5.99 -11.78
C PHE A 145 12.13 6.93 -11.29
N GLU A 146 13.41 6.49 -11.32
CA GLU A 146 14.55 7.34 -10.94
C GLU A 146 14.70 8.57 -11.82
N LYS A 147 14.23 8.54 -13.06
CA LYS A 147 14.25 9.68 -13.99
C LYS A 147 13.14 10.70 -13.75
N VAL A 148 12.16 10.38 -12.91
CA VAL A 148 11.06 11.31 -12.57
C VAL A 148 11.59 12.43 -11.69
N ARG A 149 11.44 13.67 -12.16
CA ARG A 149 11.99 14.86 -11.48
C ARG A 149 11.43 15.05 -10.07
N ASN A 150 10.13 14.89 -9.91
CA ASN A 150 9.42 15.11 -8.66
C ASN A 150 9.06 13.81 -7.89
N LYS A 151 9.79 12.71 -8.13
CA LYS A 151 9.52 11.41 -7.49
C LYS A 151 9.49 11.49 -5.97
N LEU A 152 10.38 12.29 -5.36
CA LEU A 152 10.44 12.44 -3.90
C LEU A 152 9.18 13.10 -3.33
N THR A 153 8.52 13.96 -4.11
CA THR A 153 7.25 14.58 -3.71
C THR A 153 6.15 13.52 -3.54
N TYR A 154 6.03 12.57 -4.48
CA TYR A 154 5.06 11.48 -4.37
C TYR A 154 5.37 10.53 -3.21
N LEU A 155 6.65 10.18 -3.00
CA LEU A 155 7.07 9.35 -1.86
C LEU A 155 6.78 10.05 -0.53
N HIS A 156 7.11 11.34 -0.43
CA HIS A 156 6.89 12.14 0.77
C HIS A 156 5.39 12.29 1.07
N ASN A 157 4.57 12.65 0.05
CA ASN A 157 3.13 12.82 0.24
C ASN A 157 2.45 11.54 0.72
N LEU A 158 2.79 10.37 0.15
CA LEU A 158 2.20 9.11 0.64
C LEU A 158 2.55 8.82 2.10
N THR A 159 3.79 9.12 2.53
CA THR A 159 4.17 8.96 3.93
C THR A 159 3.49 9.97 4.83
N THR A 160 3.32 11.21 4.36
CA THR A 160 2.63 12.29 5.09
C THR A 160 1.14 12.00 5.22
N ILE A 161 0.47 11.63 4.13
CA ILE A 161 -0.96 11.25 4.14
C ILE A 161 -1.17 10.08 5.10
N GLY A 162 -0.33 9.04 5.02
CA GLY A 162 -0.38 7.93 5.97
C GLY A 162 -0.23 8.38 7.42
N ALA A 163 0.66 9.32 7.70
CA ALA A 163 0.86 9.85 9.05
C ALA A 163 -0.34 10.67 9.55
N VAL A 164 -0.93 11.51 8.70
CA VAL A 164 -2.12 12.32 9.02
C VAL A 164 -3.34 11.43 9.30
N ASN A 165 -3.54 10.38 8.49
CA ASN A 165 -4.68 9.48 8.58
C ASN A 165 -4.47 8.29 9.53
N GLY A 166 -3.35 8.23 10.26
CA GLY A 166 -3.08 7.10 11.14
C GLY A 166 -2.88 5.76 10.40
N THR A 167 -2.53 5.81 9.13
CA THR A 167 -2.41 4.66 8.23
C THR A 167 -0.95 4.24 8.07
N PRO A 168 -0.60 2.95 8.26
CA PRO A 168 0.74 2.44 7.99
C PRO A 168 1.09 2.52 6.50
N VAL A 169 2.38 2.78 6.23
CA VAL A 169 2.91 2.89 4.87
C VAL A 169 4.07 1.91 4.69
N LEU A 170 3.92 0.98 3.74
CA LEU A 170 5.01 0.14 3.27
C LEU A 170 5.91 0.97 2.35
N ARG A 171 7.08 1.32 2.82
CA ARG A 171 8.07 2.13 2.09
C ARG A 171 8.83 1.27 1.09
N ARG A 172 8.11 0.84 0.02
CA ARG A 172 8.64 -0.09 -0.98
C ARG A 172 9.88 0.46 -1.70
N TYR A 173 9.90 1.75 -2.01
CA TYR A 173 11.06 2.38 -2.63
C TYR A 173 12.33 2.19 -1.81
N GLU A 174 12.28 2.51 -0.52
CA GLU A 174 13.41 2.39 0.39
C GLU A 174 13.83 0.94 0.63
N MET A 175 12.86 0.03 0.66
CA MET A 175 13.15 -1.41 0.77
C MET A 175 13.91 -1.93 -0.44
N MET A 176 13.48 -1.59 -1.64
CA MET A 176 14.15 -2.00 -2.88
C MET A 176 15.53 -1.35 -3.01
N LYS A 177 15.65 -0.08 -2.63
CA LYS A 177 16.96 0.59 -2.52
C LYS A 177 17.88 -0.13 -1.55
N HIS A 178 17.38 -0.54 -0.39
CA HIS A 178 18.17 -1.31 0.57
C HIS A 178 18.65 -2.65 -0.02
N TRP A 179 17.83 -3.39 -0.77
CA TRP A 179 18.25 -4.64 -1.41
C TRP A 179 19.37 -4.41 -2.42
N LEU A 180 19.30 -3.32 -3.18
CA LEU A 180 20.35 -2.93 -4.12
C LEU A 180 21.64 -2.52 -3.38
N ASP A 181 21.53 -1.57 -2.46
CA ASP A 181 22.67 -0.95 -1.78
C ASP A 181 23.43 -1.95 -0.88
N SER A 182 22.72 -2.94 -0.32
CA SER A 182 23.32 -4.03 0.46
C SER A 182 23.85 -5.21 -0.36
N GLY A 183 23.70 -5.17 -1.68
CA GLY A 183 24.12 -6.26 -2.57
C GLY A 183 23.27 -7.53 -2.47
N GLN A 184 22.10 -7.49 -1.82
CA GLN A 184 21.20 -8.64 -1.76
C GLN A 184 20.59 -8.97 -3.13
N MET A 185 20.39 -7.93 -3.96
CA MET A 185 19.91 -8.05 -5.34
C MET A 185 20.62 -7.04 -6.23
N THR A 186 20.87 -7.42 -7.48
CA THR A 186 21.25 -6.47 -8.53
C THR A 186 20.01 -5.79 -9.09
N ALA A 187 20.20 -4.74 -9.90
CA ALA A 187 19.09 -4.09 -10.59
C ALA A 187 18.36 -5.07 -11.54
N GLN A 188 19.10 -5.97 -12.20
CA GLN A 188 18.55 -7.01 -13.09
C GLN A 188 17.80 -8.11 -12.33
N ASP A 189 18.20 -8.39 -11.08
CA ASP A 189 17.43 -9.30 -10.21
C ASP A 189 16.07 -8.73 -9.83
N MET A 190 15.95 -7.39 -9.81
CA MET A 190 14.77 -6.70 -9.31
C MET A 190 13.81 -6.23 -10.39
N ILE A 191 14.35 -5.75 -11.51
CA ILE A 191 13.60 -5.02 -12.52
C ILE A 191 13.79 -5.67 -13.87
N ASP A 192 12.68 -5.88 -14.57
CA ASP A 192 12.64 -6.37 -15.94
C ASP A 192 13.39 -5.44 -16.90
N PRO A 193 13.80 -5.92 -18.09
CA PRO A 193 14.48 -5.12 -19.10
C PRO A 193 13.74 -3.85 -19.53
N ASP A 194 12.42 -3.75 -19.30
CA ASP A 194 11.63 -2.54 -19.58
C ASP A 194 11.97 -1.36 -18.63
N GLY A 195 12.73 -1.62 -17.56
CA GLY A 195 13.21 -0.62 -16.61
C GLY A 195 12.15 -0.12 -15.64
N LEU A 196 10.99 -0.79 -15.53
CA LEU A 196 9.89 -0.39 -14.66
C LEU A 196 9.33 -1.56 -13.83
N HIS A 197 8.93 -2.66 -14.50
CA HIS A 197 8.22 -3.75 -13.85
C HIS A 197 9.17 -4.67 -13.07
N LEU A 198 8.61 -5.38 -12.10
CA LEU A 198 9.39 -6.23 -11.21
C LEU A 198 9.54 -7.63 -11.80
N THR A 199 10.66 -8.28 -11.46
CA THR A 199 10.88 -9.72 -11.71
C THR A 199 10.16 -10.57 -10.66
N ASP A 200 10.05 -11.88 -10.90
CA ASP A 200 9.54 -12.84 -9.92
C ASP A 200 10.26 -12.75 -8.57
N ARG A 201 11.58 -12.55 -8.60
CA ARG A 201 12.40 -12.43 -7.39
C ARG A 201 11.99 -11.22 -6.54
N SER A 202 11.77 -10.08 -7.17
CA SER A 202 11.26 -8.88 -6.50
C SER A 202 9.84 -9.05 -6.00
N TYR A 203 8.96 -9.63 -6.80
CA TYR A 203 7.58 -9.91 -6.41
C TYR A 203 7.52 -10.84 -5.19
N HIS A 204 8.33 -11.90 -5.18
CA HIS A 204 8.45 -12.79 -4.03
C HIS A 204 8.87 -12.03 -2.78
N CYS A 205 9.96 -11.26 -2.86
CA CYS A 205 10.45 -10.51 -1.71
C CYS A 205 9.45 -9.43 -1.25
N LEU A 206 8.77 -8.76 -2.18
CA LEU A 206 7.72 -7.79 -1.84
C LEU A 206 6.57 -8.47 -1.09
N GLY A 207 6.10 -9.62 -1.56
CA GLY A 207 5.07 -10.41 -0.90
C GLY A 207 5.46 -10.82 0.53
N VAL A 208 6.65 -11.39 0.68
CA VAL A 208 7.21 -11.82 1.99
C VAL A 208 7.33 -10.66 2.97
N VAL A 209 7.87 -9.53 2.53
CA VAL A 209 8.08 -8.37 3.42
C VAL A 209 6.75 -7.71 3.77
N THR A 210 5.80 -7.62 2.82
CA THR A 210 4.45 -7.13 3.10
C THR A 210 3.76 -7.99 4.15
N ALA A 211 3.85 -9.33 4.04
CA ALA A 211 3.27 -10.25 5.02
C ALA A 211 3.89 -10.09 6.42
N LYS A 212 5.21 -9.96 6.49
CA LYS A 212 5.91 -9.72 7.76
C LYS A 212 5.48 -8.40 8.39
N MET A 213 5.37 -7.33 7.61
CA MET A 213 4.90 -6.04 8.12
C MET A 213 3.46 -6.15 8.64
N VAL A 214 2.54 -6.73 7.88
CA VAL A 214 1.15 -6.95 8.31
C VAL A 214 1.11 -7.77 9.60
N ALA A 215 1.90 -8.83 9.71
CA ALA A 215 1.97 -9.65 10.93
C ALA A 215 2.47 -8.85 12.15
N VAL A 216 3.48 -8.01 11.98
CA VAL A 216 3.98 -7.11 13.05
C VAL A 216 2.89 -6.13 13.47
N LEU A 217 2.26 -5.44 12.51
CA LEU A 217 1.26 -4.41 12.78
C LEU A 217 -0.03 -4.97 13.41
N ALA A 218 -0.39 -6.21 13.09
CA ALA A 218 -1.54 -6.91 13.70
C ALA A 218 -1.30 -7.30 15.17
N THR A 219 -0.05 -7.29 15.67
CA THR A 219 0.27 -7.57 17.07
C THR A 219 0.49 -6.30 17.90
N MET A 220 0.51 -5.14 17.27
CA MET A 220 0.71 -3.87 17.96
C MET A 220 -0.55 -3.44 18.72
N PRO A 221 -0.41 -2.77 19.89
CA PRO A 221 -1.54 -2.13 20.52
C PRO A 221 -2.09 -1.02 19.63
N ALA A 222 -3.42 -0.96 19.49
CA ALA A 222 -4.06 0.12 18.75
C ALA A 222 -3.75 1.46 19.44
N LYS A 223 -3.13 2.38 18.70
CA LYS A 223 -3.01 3.77 19.16
C LYS A 223 -4.34 4.46 18.90
N PRO A 224 -4.85 5.30 19.83
CA PRO A 224 -6.04 6.10 19.53
C PRO A 224 -5.86 6.86 18.23
N ALA A 225 -6.89 6.86 17.37
CA ALA A 225 -6.89 7.69 16.18
C ALA A 225 -6.62 9.16 16.59
N PRO A 226 -5.86 9.93 15.81
CA PRO A 226 -5.78 11.36 16.05
C PRO A 226 -7.20 11.94 16.03
N ALA A 227 -7.49 12.83 17.01
CA ALA A 227 -8.79 13.51 17.03
C ALA A 227 -9.01 14.21 15.68
N PRO A 228 -10.23 14.16 15.10
CA PRO A 228 -10.52 14.85 13.87
C PRO A 228 -10.10 16.31 14.04
N ALA A 229 -9.35 16.84 13.09
CA ALA A 229 -8.99 18.26 13.08
C ALA A 229 -10.29 19.06 13.15
N LEU A 230 -10.46 19.85 14.21
CA LEU A 230 -11.59 20.76 14.36
C LEU A 230 -11.59 21.66 13.12
N THR A 231 -12.48 21.38 12.18
CA THR A 231 -12.81 22.33 11.13
C THR A 231 -13.30 23.59 11.82
N ALA A 232 -12.47 24.64 11.80
CA ALA A 232 -12.86 25.94 12.28
C ALA A 232 -14.12 26.34 11.50
N SER A 233 -15.28 26.26 12.15
CA SER A 233 -16.52 26.81 11.63
C SER A 233 -16.30 28.32 11.48
N ALA A 234 -16.10 28.77 10.26
CA ALA A 234 -16.15 30.17 9.90
C ALA A 234 -17.60 30.65 10.17
N GLY A 235 -17.86 31.02 11.39
CA GLY A 235 -19.05 31.79 11.78
C GLY A 235 -18.99 33.18 11.15
N GLY A 236 -19.36 33.26 9.87
CA GLY A 236 -19.63 34.53 9.18
C GLY A 236 -21.02 35.02 9.51
N SER A 237 -21.16 35.83 10.57
CA SER A 237 -22.34 36.65 10.81
C SER A 237 -22.53 37.60 9.63
N ARG A 238 -23.64 37.41 8.88
CA ARG A 238 -24.16 38.43 7.94
C ARG A 238 -24.59 39.68 8.71
N PRO A 239 -24.16 40.86 8.35
CA PRO A 239 -24.86 42.07 8.81
C PRO A 239 -26.15 42.24 8.01
N ILE A 240 -27.23 42.44 8.76
CA ILE A 240 -28.50 42.91 8.27
C ILE A 240 -28.35 44.40 7.89
N ARG A 241 -28.56 44.75 6.62
CA ARG A 241 -29.20 45.95 6.13
C ARG A 241 -29.61 45.83 4.67
#